data_b2479979bcf1197baf9d1a59d1df7a9e
#
_entry.id   b2479979bcf1197baf9d1a59d1df7a9e
#
_cell.length_a   1.000
_cell.length_b   1.000
_cell.length_c   1.000
_cell.angle_alpha   90.00
_cell.angle_beta   90.00
_cell.angle_gamma   90.00
#
_symmetry.space_group_name_H-M   'P 1'
#
loop_
_entity.id
_entity.type
_entity.pdbx_description
1 polymer ?
#
loop_
_entity_poly.entity_id
_entity_poly.type
_entity_poly.pdbx_seq_one_letter_code
_entity_poly.pdbx_strand_id
1 'polypeptide(L)'
;MVMLDRERFGREASPSAAIIDTQSVKTTEAGGPRGYDAGEKIKGRKRHALVDTDGRGLEVQIQPASVQDRDGAAPVLKASCARFPFIEKVFADSGYAGERVANATSIIVEIVRKLPDQAGFQVLPRRWVVERFFAWINRNRRLAKDFEARIASATAFLYAACVMLLTRRLARCA
;
A
#
# COMPACT_ATOMS: atom_id res chain seq x y z
N MET A 1 10.01 -8.15 11.77
CA MET A 1 9.10 -9.20 11.26
C MET A 1 9.19 -9.32 9.74
N VAL A 2 9.09 -8.24 8.96
CA VAL A 2 9.22 -8.31 7.49
C VAL A 2 10.53 -8.97 7.09
N MET A 3 11.67 -8.48 7.57
CA MET A 3 12.99 -9.03 7.26
C MET A 3 13.07 -10.51 7.62
N LEU A 4 12.65 -10.89 8.80
CA LEU A 4 12.64 -12.28 9.26
C LEU A 4 11.78 -13.19 8.35
N ASP A 5 10.58 -12.75 7.94
CA ASP A 5 9.73 -13.54 7.05
C ASP A 5 10.34 -13.64 5.63
N ARG A 6 11.04 -12.61 5.17
CA ARG A 6 11.75 -12.64 3.90
C ARG A 6 12.89 -13.67 3.90
N GLU A 7 13.76 -13.62 4.91
CA GLU A 7 14.89 -14.54 5.07
C GLU A 7 14.43 -15.99 5.15
N ARG A 8 13.33 -16.27 5.87
CA ARG A 8 12.73 -17.63 5.93
C ARG A 8 12.26 -18.15 4.57
N PHE A 9 11.94 -17.27 3.63
CA PHE A 9 11.60 -17.62 2.25
C PHE A 9 12.80 -17.53 1.29
N GLY A 10 14.03 -17.52 1.81
CA GLY A 10 15.25 -17.45 1.00
C GLY A 10 15.43 -16.13 0.26
N ARG A 11 14.84 -15.05 0.79
CA ARG A 11 14.98 -13.69 0.25
C ARG A 11 15.96 -12.88 1.07
N GLU A 12 16.59 -11.91 0.45
CA GLU A 12 17.34 -10.89 1.18
C GLU A 12 16.43 -10.20 2.22
N ALA A 13 16.96 -9.89 3.40
CA ALA A 13 16.22 -9.28 4.50
C ALA A 13 15.52 -7.99 4.06
N SER A 14 16.24 -7.11 3.36
CA SER A 14 15.68 -5.87 2.83
C SER A 14 15.23 -6.06 1.36
N PRO A 15 14.04 -5.58 0.99
CA PRO A 15 13.60 -5.61 -0.40
C PRO A 15 14.35 -4.58 -1.25
N SER A 16 14.69 -4.93 -2.49
CA SER A 16 15.19 -4.01 -3.51
C SER A 16 14.08 -3.47 -4.43
N ALA A 17 12.92 -4.12 -4.44
CA ALA A 17 11.76 -3.70 -5.22
C ALA A 17 10.48 -3.78 -4.40
N ALA A 18 9.55 -2.85 -4.67
CA ALA A 18 8.26 -2.78 -4.02
C ALA A 18 7.15 -2.40 -5.00
N ILE A 19 5.90 -2.49 -4.55
CA ILE A 19 4.72 -2.08 -5.29
C ILE A 19 3.94 -1.10 -4.42
N ILE A 20 3.49 0.02 -5.00
CA ILE A 20 2.63 0.99 -4.33
C ILE A 20 1.26 1.01 -4.97
N ASP A 21 0.23 1.09 -4.12
CA ASP A 21 -1.15 1.33 -4.56
C ASP A 21 -1.97 1.91 -3.42
N THR A 22 -3.21 2.29 -3.74
CA THR A 22 -4.15 2.85 -2.78
C THR A 22 -5.47 2.09 -2.74
N GLN A 23 -6.17 2.24 -1.62
CA GLN A 23 -7.53 1.79 -1.45
C GLN A 23 -8.34 2.85 -0.73
N SER A 24 -9.40 3.35 -1.36
CA SER A 24 -10.38 4.21 -0.70
C SER A 24 -11.36 3.39 0.11
N VAL A 25 -11.61 3.81 1.37
CA VAL A 25 -12.53 3.15 2.29
C VAL A 25 -13.50 4.17 2.90
N LYS A 26 -14.76 3.76 3.06
CA LYS A 26 -15.76 4.59 3.71
C LYS A 26 -15.42 4.78 5.18
N THR A 27 -15.57 6.00 5.68
CA THR A 27 -15.58 6.28 7.12
C THR A 27 -17.00 6.15 7.67
N THR A 28 -17.09 6.01 8.98
CA THR A 28 -18.34 6.08 9.73
C THR A 28 -18.61 7.50 10.23
N GLU A 29 -19.62 7.67 11.08
CA GLU A 29 -19.98 8.94 11.70
C GLU A 29 -19.06 9.36 12.85
N ALA A 30 -18.03 8.57 13.15
CA ALA A 30 -17.06 8.85 14.23
C ALA A 30 -16.31 10.20 14.09
N GLY A 31 -16.46 10.87 12.94
CA GLY A 31 -15.83 12.17 12.68
C GLY A 31 -14.39 12.07 12.17
N GLY A 32 -13.65 13.16 12.32
CA GLY A 32 -12.25 13.30 11.95
C GLY A 32 -11.99 13.58 10.46
N PRO A 33 -10.71 13.74 10.06
CA PRO A 33 -10.34 14.08 8.70
C PRO A 33 -10.81 13.01 7.71
N ARG A 34 -11.52 13.45 6.66
CA ARG A 34 -12.03 12.62 5.58
C ARG A 34 -12.17 13.46 4.31
N GLY A 35 -12.26 12.83 3.16
CA GLY A 35 -12.44 13.47 1.86
C GLY A 35 -13.36 12.66 0.95
N TYR A 36 -13.52 13.11 -0.28
CA TYR A 36 -14.28 12.40 -1.32
C TYR A 36 -13.33 12.01 -2.47
N ASP A 37 -13.27 10.73 -2.75
CA ASP A 37 -12.61 10.18 -3.92
C ASP A 37 -13.60 10.17 -5.09
N ALA A 38 -13.37 11.01 -6.08
CA ALA A 38 -14.29 11.14 -7.23
C ALA A 38 -14.19 9.94 -8.19
N GLY A 39 -13.04 9.30 -8.29
CA GLY A 39 -12.81 8.11 -9.11
C GLY A 39 -13.57 6.90 -8.58
N GLU A 40 -13.37 6.60 -7.31
CA GLU A 40 -14.01 5.47 -6.61
C GLU A 40 -15.41 5.80 -6.09
N LYS A 41 -15.83 7.06 -6.13
CA LYS A 41 -17.10 7.56 -5.56
C LYS A 41 -17.27 7.23 -4.07
N ILE A 42 -16.18 7.31 -3.32
CA ILE A 42 -16.13 6.97 -1.89
C ILE A 42 -15.86 8.23 -1.07
N LYS A 43 -16.74 8.50 -0.07
CA LYS A 43 -16.48 9.49 0.97
C LYS A 43 -15.83 8.80 2.17
N GLY A 44 -14.56 9.16 2.45
CA GLY A 44 -13.83 8.50 3.51
C GLY A 44 -12.35 8.83 3.53
N ARG A 45 -11.54 7.79 3.67
CA ARG A 45 -10.08 7.87 3.70
C ARG A 45 -9.45 6.96 2.66
N LYS A 46 -8.26 7.33 2.24
CA LYS A 46 -7.42 6.58 1.32
C LYS A 46 -6.28 5.93 2.10
N ARG A 47 -6.12 4.63 1.94
CA ARG A 47 -5.03 3.83 2.48
C ARG A 47 -3.99 3.70 1.39
N HIS A 48 -2.82 4.26 1.60
CA HIS A 48 -1.66 4.07 0.75
C HIS A 48 -0.85 2.91 1.32
N ALA A 49 -0.48 1.95 0.50
CA ALA A 49 0.34 0.83 0.89
C ALA A 49 1.52 0.65 -0.05
N LEU A 50 2.70 0.51 0.51
CA LEU A 50 3.90 0.01 -0.15
C LEU A 50 4.12 -1.42 0.34
N VAL A 51 4.19 -2.37 -0.58
CA VAL A 51 4.41 -3.80 -0.27
C VAL A 51 5.62 -4.33 -1.02
N ASP A 52 6.26 -5.38 -0.50
CA ASP A 52 7.29 -6.08 -1.27
C ASP A 52 6.68 -6.97 -2.37
N THR A 53 7.52 -7.60 -3.18
CA THR A 53 7.10 -8.46 -4.30
C THR A 53 6.32 -9.71 -3.88
N ASP A 54 6.27 -10.04 -2.59
CA ASP A 54 5.51 -11.17 -2.03
C ASP A 54 4.28 -10.72 -1.23
N GLY A 55 4.02 -9.40 -1.15
CA GLY A 55 2.86 -8.81 -0.49
C GLY A 55 3.02 -8.58 1.01
N ARG A 56 4.24 -8.42 1.50
CA ARG A 56 4.48 -7.95 2.87
C ARG A 56 4.36 -6.44 2.93
N GLY A 57 3.54 -5.92 3.84
CA GLY A 57 3.42 -4.46 4.05
C GLY A 57 4.73 -3.87 4.57
N LEU A 58 5.29 -2.94 3.81
CA LEU A 58 6.53 -2.22 4.16
C LEU A 58 6.21 -0.88 4.82
N GLU A 59 5.36 -0.10 4.19
CA GLU A 59 4.89 1.18 4.68
C GLU A 59 3.40 1.33 4.38
N VAL A 60 2.64 1.84 5.35
CA VAL A 60 1.21 2.12 5.18
C VAL A 60 0.88 3.48 5.76
N GLN A 61 0.12 4.28 5.03
CA GLN A 61 -0.33 5.60 5.47
C GLN A 61 -1.79 5.81 5.13
N ILE A 62 -2.46 6.63 5.93
CA ILE A 62 -3.87 6.97 5.74
C ILE A 62 -3.99 8.48 5.55
N GLN A 63 -4.76 8.88 4.55
CA GLN A 63 -5.03 10.28 4.22
C GLN A 63 -6.53 10.47 3.92
N PRO A 64 -7.05 11.70 3.92
CA PRO A 64 -8.38 11.98 3.38
C PRO A 64 -8.51 11.47 1.93
N ALA A 65 -9.64 10.88 1.57
CA ALA A 65 -9.82 10.27 0.25
C ALA A 65 -9.76 11.27 -0.92
N SER A 66 -9.86 12.57 -0.66
CA SER A 66 -9.67 13.63 -1.66
C SER A 66 -8.22 13.84 -2.11
N VAL A 67 -7.25 13.28 -1.38
CA VAL A 67 -5.84 13.34 -1.78
C VAL A 67 -5.62 12.44 -2.97
N GLN A 68 -5.00 12.97 -4.04
CA GLN A 68 -4.67 12.18 -5.23
C GLN A 68 -3.56 11.16 -4.92
N ASP A 69 -3.56 10.03 -5.63
CA ASP A 69 -2.62 8.92 -5.39
C ASP A 69 -1.17 9.38 -5.50
N ARG A 70 -0.84 10.17 -6.52
CA ARG A 70 0.49 10.77 -6.70
C ARG A 70 0.90 11.72 -5.57
N ASP A 71 -0.05 12.43 -4.97
CA ASP A 71 0.25 13.37 -3.86
C ASP A 71 0.49 12.62 -2.56
N GLY A 72 -0.25 11.53 -2.34
CA GLY A 72 -0.09 10.65 -1.20
C GLY A 72 1.11 9.71 -1.29
N ALA A 73 1.64 9.45 -2.48
CA ALA A 73 2.79 8.57 -2.69
C ALA A 73 4.09 9.14 -2.09
N ALA A 74 4.33 10.43 -2.26
CA ALA A 74 5.60 11.05 -1.85
C ALA A 74 5.92 10.85 -0.35
N PRO A 75 4.98 11.05 0.61
CA PRO A 75 5.23 10.75 2.02
C PRO A 75 5.52 9.26 2.27
N VAL A 76 4.84 8.35 1.57
CA VAL A 76 5.04 6.90 1.71
C VAL A 76 6.44 6.51 1.25
N LEU A 77 6.87 6.99 0.08
CA LEU A 77 8.21 6.72 -0.46
C LEU A 77 9.29 7.28 0.47
N LYS A 78 9.15 8.51 0.96
CA LYS A 78 10.10 9.11 1.91
C LYS A 78 10.22 8.32 3.20
N ALA A 79 9.09 7.89 3.78
CA ALA A 79 9.10 7.08 5.00
C ALA A 79 9.72 5.70 4.77
N SER A 80 9.52 5.11 3.59
CA SER A 80 10.10 3.81 3.25
C SER A 80 11.61 3.84 3.10
N CYS A 81 12.20 4.92 2.59
CA CYS A 81 13.66 5.07 2.47
C CYS A 81 14.39 4.90 3.81
N ALA A 82 13.81 5.40 4.91
CA ALA A 82 14.41 5.29 6.24
C ALA A 82 14.38 3.85 6.79
N ARG A 83 13.34 3.08 6.45
CA ARG A 83 13.15 1.72 6.96
C ARG A 83 13.73 0.64 6.06
N PHE A 84 13.72 0.87 4.76
CA PHE A 84 14.13 -0.06 3.72
C PHE A 84 15.01 0.67 2.69
N PRO A 85 16.24 1.04 3.07
CA PRO A 85 17.12 1.88 2.25
C PRO A 85 17.59 1.23 0.94
N PHE A 86 17.40 -0.08 0.79
CA PHE A 86 17.79 -0.84 -0.41
C PHE A 86 16.69 -0.93 -1.46
N ILE A 87 15.53 -0.24 -1.26
CA ILE A 87 14.52 -0.17 -2.31
C ILE A 87 15.02 0.78 -3.41
N GLU A 88 15.29 0.21 -4.57
CA GLU A 88 15.74 0.92 -5.76
C GLU A 88 14.58 1.21 -6.72
N LYS A 89 13.56 0.33 -6.73
CA LYS A 89 12.46 0.37 -7.69
C LYS A 89 11.11 0.17 -7.03
N VAL A 90 10.12 0.97 -7.44
CA VAL A 90 8.71 0.83 -7.05
C VAL A 90 7.83 0.74 -8.30
N PHE A 91 7.00 -0.29 -8.37
CA PHE A 91 5.99 -0.45 -9.43
C PHE A 91 4.70 0.23 -9.00
N ALA A 92 4.12 1.02 -9.91
CA ALA A 92 2.90 1.78 -9.68
C ALA A 92 2.02 1.81 -10.92
N ASP A 93 0.77 2.23 -10.78
CA ASP A 93 -0.10 2.46 -11.92
C ASP A 93 0.06 3.86 -12.53
N SER A 94 -0.72 4.15 -13.57
CA SER A 94 -0.67 5.44 -14.26
C SER A 94 -1.09 6.64 -13.38
N GLY A 95 -1.85 6.42 -12.31
CA GLY A 95 -2.24 7.45 -11.35
C GLY A 95 -1.04 8.06 -10.59
N TYR A 96 0.08 7.35 -10.55
CA TYR A 96 1.33 7.79 -9.94
C TYR A 96 2.31 8.47 -10.90
N ALA A 97 1.95 8.60 -12.17
CA ALA A 97 2.81 9.26 -13.15
C ALA A 97 2.96 10.76 -12.85
N GLY A 98 4.18 11.28 -13.01
CA GLY A 98 4.49 12.71 -12.89
C GLY A 98 5.74 13.00 -12.08
N GLU A 99 6.27 14.19 -12.29
CA GLU A 99 7.53 14.66 -11.69
C GLU A 99 7.50 14.68 -10.16
N ARG A 100 6.35 14.94 -9.56
CA ARG A 100 6.19 15.00 -8.10
C ARG A 100 6.53 13.68 -7.42
N VAL A 101 6.14 12.57 -8.04
CA VAL A 101 6.47 11.22 -7.54
C VAL A 101 7.90 10.87 -7.91
N ALA A 102 8.31 11.11 -9.16
CA ALA A 102 9.65 10.83 -9.64
C ALA A 102 10.74 11.55 -8.83
N ASN A 103 10.47 12.80 -8.40
CA ASN A 103 11.41 13.63 -7.65
C ASN A 103 11.25 13.52 -6.12
N ALA A 104 10.35 12.66 -5.63
CA ALA A 104 10.11 12.54 -4.18
C ALA A 104 11.31 11.92 -3.44
N THR A 105 11.98 10.96 -4.07
CA THR A 105 13.11 10.21 -3.54
C THR A 105 14.03 9.77 -4.69
N SER A 106 15.13 9.09 -4.39
CA SER A 106 16.01 8.45 -5.38
C SER A 106 15.43 7.12 -5.94
N ILE A 107 14.29 6.67 -5.42
CA ILE A 107 13.65 5.42 -5.87
C ILE A 107 13.07 5.62 -7.27
N ILE A 108 13.38 4.70 -8.18
CA ILE A 108 12.82 4.69 -9.53
C ILE A 108 11.37 4.21 -9.48
N VAL A 109 10.42 5.05 -9.90
CA VAL A 109 9.01 4.67 -9.99
C VAL A 109 8.69 4.24 -11.42
N GLU A 110 8.49 2.94 -11.59
CA GLU A 110 8.14 2.34 -12.89
C GLU A 110 6.63 2.22 -13.04
N ILE A 111 6.07 2.94 -14.03
CA ILE A 111 4.64 2.90 -14.31
C ILE A 111 4.29 1.66 -15.14
N VAL A 112 3.55 0.74 -14.53
CA VAL A 112 3.06 -0.48 -15.21
C VAL A 112 1.77 -0.15 -15.95
N ARG A 113 1.81 -0.22 -17.29
CA ARG A 113 0.67 0.05 -18.17
C ARG A 113 0.13 -1.25 -18.77
N LYS A 114 -1.18 -1.26 -19.07
CA LYS A 114 -1.77 -2.28 -19.97
C LYS A 114 -1.17 -2.13 -21.36
N LEU A 115 -0.90 -3.25 -22.03
CA LEU A 115 -0.54 -3.20 -23.44
C LEU A 115 -1.75 -2.77 -24.27
N PRO A 116 -1.57 -1.90 -25.31
CA PRO A 116 -2.67 -1.31 -26.07
C PRO A 116 -3.62 -2.32 -26.71
N ASP A 117 -3.10 -3.49 -27.12
CA ASP A 117 -3.84 -4.49 -27.89
C ASP A 117 -4.55 -5.55 -27.04
N GLN A 118 -4.62 -5.35 -25.72
CA GLN A 118 -5.21 -6.34 -24.81
C GLN A 118 -6.61 -5.95 -24.39
N ALA A 119 -7.62 -6.61 -24.99
CA ALA A 119 -9.01 -6.51 -24.55
C ALA A 119 -9.27 -7.40 -23.32
N GLY A 120 -10.11 -6.93 -22.39
CA GLY A 120 -10.55 -7.65 -21.20
C GLY A 120 -9.73 -7.43 -19.93
N PHE A 121 -10.08 -8.16 -18.86
CA PHE A 121 -9.38 -8.11 -17.57
C PHE A 121 -8.04 -8.86 -17.69
N GLN A 122 -6.96 -8.16 -17.36
CA GLN A 122 -5.63 -8.77 -17.28
C GLN A 122 -4.99 -8.48 -15.93
N VAL A 123 -4.39 -9.52 -15.37
CA VAL A 123 -3.54 -9.41 -14.19
C VAL A 123 -2.24 -8.75 -14.64
N LEU A 124 -2.07 -7.47 -14.34
CA LEU A 124 -0.83 -6.77 -14.62
C LEU A 124 0.30 -7.37 -13.75
N PRO A 125 1.43 -7.76 -14.36
CA PRO A 125 2.54 -8.32 -13.60
C PRO A 125 2.90 -7.44 -12.41
N ARG A 126 3.00 -8.06 -11.22
CA ARG A 126 3.36 -7.44 -9.94
C ARG A 126 2.28 -6.59 -9.28
N ARG A 127 1.39 -5.88 -10.00
CA ARG A 127 0.34 -5.05 -9.37
C ARG A 127 -0.66 -5.84 -8.53
N TRP A 128 -1.07 -7.02 -8.96
CA TRP A 128 -2.00 -7.90 -8.22
C TRP A 128 -1.53 -8.21 -6.79
N VAL A 129 -0.23 -8.03 -6.50
CA VAL A 129 0.35 -8.31 -5.18
C VAL A 129 -0.17 -7.34 -4.12
N VAL A 130 -0.24 -6.03 -4.43
CA VAL A 130 -0.77 -5.03 -3.50
C VAL A 130 -2.29 -5.10 -3.40
N GLU A 131 -2.98 -5.44 -4.48
CA GLU A 131 -4.44 -5.71 -4.46
C GLU A 131 -4.73 -6.90 -3.52
N ARG A 132 -3.96 -7.98 -3.61
CA ARG A 132 -4.03 -9.13 -2.70
C ARG A 132 -3.75 -8.74 -1.24
N PHE A 133 -2.78 -7.86 -1.00
CA PHE A 133 -2.49 -7.33 0.32
C PHE A 133 -3.71 -6.61 0.91
N PHE A 134 -4.36 -5.71 0.16
CA PHE A 134 -5.59 -5.06 0.59
C PHE A 134 -6.73 -6.06 0.84
N ALA A 135 -6.89 -7.06 -0.02
CA ALA A 135 -7.88 -8.11 0.18
C ALA A 135 -7.65 -8.88 1.51
N TRP A 136 -6.40 -9.16 1.87
CA TRP A 136 -6.09 -9.81 3.15
C TRP A 136 -6.34 -8.91 4.35
N ILE A 137 -5.99 -7.62 4.28
CA ILE A 137 -6.27 -6.65 5.33
C ILE A 137 -7.77 -6.50 5.55
N ASN A 138 -8.56 -6.44 4.50
CA ASN A 138 -10.02 -6.27 4.57
C ASN A 138 -10.77 -7.48 5.17
N ARG A 139 -10.13 -8.65 5.31
CA ARG A 139 -10.68 -9.77 6.08
C ARG A 139 -10.81 -9.45 7.58
N ASN A 140 -10.14 -8.43 8.06
CA ASN A 140 -10.34 -7.93 9.42
C ASN A 140 -11.59 -7.06 9.46
N ARG A 141 -12.63 -7.48 10.19
CA ARG A 141 -13.90 -6.74 10.33
C ARG A 141 -13.68 -5.26 10.66
N ARG A 142 -12.70 -4.94 11.51
CA ARG A 142 -12.36 -3.58 11.90
C ARG A 142 -11.84 -2.73 10.74
N LEU A 143 -11.33 -3.34 9.67
CA LEU A 143 -10.79 -2.68 8.50
C LEU A 143 -11.72 -2.72 7.28
N ALA A 144 -12.90 -3.34 7.37
CA ALA A 144 -13.90 -3.33 6.29
C ALA A 144 -14.40 -1.91 5.97
N LYS A 145 -14.38 -1.01 6.97
CA LYS A 145 -14.54 0.44 6.86
C LYS A 145 -13.48 1.09 7.76
N ASP A 146 -13.36 2.41 7.71
CA ASP A 146 -12.61 3.15 8.72
C ASP A 146 -13.55 3.66 9.80
N PHE A 147 -13.46 3.06 10.98
CA PHE A 147 -14.30 3.37 12.14
C PHE A 147 -13.63 4.38 13.08
N GLU A 148 -12.44 4.86 12.76
CA GLU A 148 -11.63 5.66 13.67
C GLU A 148 -11.85 7.15 13.46
N ALA A 149 -11.98 7.89 14.54
CA ALA A 149 -12.03 9.34 14.49
C ALA A 149 -10.67 9.94 14.09
N ARG A 150 -9.57 9.36 14.58
CA ARG A 150 -8.21 9.85 14.34
C ARG A 150 -7.49 9.02 13.27
N ILE A 151 -6.76 9.70 12.38
CA ILE A 151 -5.89 9.03 11.37
C ILE A 151 -4.84 8.15 12.07
N ALA A 152 -4.25 8.62 13.16
CA ALA A 152 -3.25 7.85 13.90
C ALA A 152 -3.80 6.52 14.41
N SER A 153 -5.03 6.49 14.94
CA SER A 153 -5.70 5.24 15.37
C SER A 153 -5.98 4.31 14.21
N ALA A 154 -6.47 4.86 13.09
CA ALA A 154 -6.71 4.09 11.87
C ALA A 154 -5.41 3.46 11.33
N THR A 155 -4.32 4.23 11.32
CA THR A 155 -2.99 3.75 10.91
C THR A 155 -2.48 2.65 11.85
N ALA A 156 -2.68 2.79 13.17
CA ALA A 156 -2.28 1.77 14.14
C ALA A 156 -3.02 0.44 13.90
N PHE A 157 -4.33 0.46 13.61
CA PHE A 157 -5.08 -0.75 13.26
C PHE A 157 -4.60 -1.39 11.95
N LEU A 158 -4.20 -0.56 10.99
CA LEU A 158 -3.65 -1.05 9.74
C LEU A 158 -2.31 -1.78 9.96
N TYR A 159 -1.42 -1.20 10.77
CA TYR A 159 -0.17 -1.86 11.18
C TYR A 159 -0.42 -3.12 12.02
N ALA A 160 -1.39 -3.12 12.92
CA ALA A 160 -1.77 -4.31 13.69
C ALA A 160 -2.21 -5.46 12.76
N ALA A 161 -2.95 -5.15 11.70
CA ALA A 161 -3.32 -6.15 10.70
C ALA A 161 -2.09 -6.66 9.91
N CYS A 162 -1.14 -5.80 9.56
CA CYS A 162 0.12 -6.22 8.92
C CYS A 162 0.91 -7.16 9.85
N VAL A 163 1.02 -6.83 11.13
CA VAL A 163 1.67 -7.68 12.13
C VAL A 163 0.98 -9.03 12.21
N MET A 164 -0.35 -9.06 12.29
CA MET A 164 -1.12 -10.31 12.35
C MET A 164 -0.91 -11.17 11.09
N LEU A 165 -0.86 -10.58 9.90
CA LEU A 165 -0.56 -11.31 8.67
C LEU A 165 0.84 -11.92 8.71
N LEU A 166 1.85 -11.17 9.13
CA LEU A 166 3.23 -11.65 9.25
C LEU A 166 3.37 -12.73 10.32
N THR A 167 2.72 -12.58 11.47
CA THR A 167 2.69 -13.60 12.52
C THR A 167 2.13 -14.92 12.01
N ARG A 168 1.01 -14.88 11.26
CA ARG A 168 0.42 -16.07 10.66
C ARG A 168 1.32 -16.72 9.60
N ARG A 169 2.06 -15.93 8.84
CA ARG A 169 3.05 -16.44 7.86
C ARG A 169 4.18 -17.15 8.59
N LEU A 170 4.76 -16.49 9.59
CA LEU A 170 5.85 -17.05 10.40
C LEU A 170 5.43 -18.34 11.13
N ALA A 171 4.19 -18.42 11.66
CA ALA A 171 3.69 -19.59 12.34
C ALA A 171 3.44 -20.80 11.43
N ARG A 172 3.11 -20.59 10.14
CA ARG A 172 2.83 -21.69 9.19
C ARG A 172 4.10 -22.37 8.65
N CYS A 173 5.23 -21.76 8.82
CA CYS A 173 6.52 -22.28 8.35
C CYS A 173 7.30 -23.00 9.48
N ALA A 174 6.66 -23.23 10.63
CA ALA A 174 7.24 -23.97 11.76
C ALA A 174 6.97 -25.46 11.66
#